data_833dcbbd2764164096054498ea4b9eea
#
_entry.id   833dcbbd2764164096054498ea4b9eea
#
_cell.length_a   1.000
_cell.length_b   1.000
_cell.length_c   1.000
_cell.angle_alpha   90.00
_cell.angle_beta   90.00
_cell.angle_gamma   90.00
#
_symmetry.space_group_name_H-M   'P 1'
#
loop_
_entity.id
_entity.type
_entity.pdbx_description
1 polymer ?
#
loop_
_entity_poly.entity_id
_entity_poly.type
_entity_poly.pdbx_seq_one_letter_code
_entity_poly.pdbx_strand_id
1 'polypeptide(L)'
;KAEIILSNNEYIDKVIILDRDNLKRGRHDGISGSIKLIDDLKKYNFDKVFIFNSSLRFNLISKLAGIKDIYQYPLFEKKYQHVIHAAQNFLKIKLGLDVDSHPKIKVDDKKIIIFKNKFNIRKDQINILLGIGGSGPTKRIPSKTFIEFIRLVSGKLNNCRFFLATG
;
A
#
# COMPACT_ATOMS: atom_id res chain seq x y z
N LYS A 1 7.42 -4.46 1.06
CA LYS A 1 6.69 -3.58 1.98
C LYS A 1 5.19 -3.91 1.99
N ALA A 2 4.51 -4.01 0.86
CA ALA A 2 3.08 -4.34 0.80
C ALA A 2 2.76 -5.72 1.41
N GLU A 3 3.60 -6.73 1.19
CA GLU A 3 3.45 -8.05 1.76
C GLU A 3 3.31 -8.03 3.29
N ILE A 4 4.17 -7.26 3.98
CA ILE A 4 4.16 -7.16 5.44
C ILE A 4 2.81 -6.63 5.97
N ILE A 5 2.18 -5.70 5.22
CA ILE A 5 0.90 -5.08 5.59
C ILE A 5 -0.25 -6.04 5.30
N LEU A 6 -0.17 -6.80 4.21
CA LEU A 6 -1.25 -7.63 3.70
C LEU A 6 -1.21 -9.06 4.25
N SER A 7 -0.06 -9.55 4.74
CA SER A 7 0.13 -10.94 5.16
C SER A 7 -0.76 -11.41 6.32
N ASN A 8 -1.27 -10.49 7.14
CA ASN A 8 -2.14 -10.81 8.27
C ASN A 8 -3.63 -10.59 7.94
N ASN A 9 -3.99 -10.33 6.68
CA ASN A 9 -5.37 -10.13 6.28
C ASN A 9 -6.03 -11.48 6.01
N GLU A 10 -7.12 -11.77 6.71
CA GLU A 10 -7.85 -13.05 6.61
C GLU A 10 -8.56 -13.29 5.27
N TYR A 11 -8.72 -12.23 4.46
CA TYR A 11 -9.32 -12.30 3.12
C TYR A 11 -8.28 -12.46 2.01
N ILE A 12 -6.99 -12.60 2.35
CA ILE A 12 -5.89 -12.72 1.39
C ILE A 12 -5.15 -14.04 1.61
N ASP A 13 -5.36 -14.99 0.73
CA ASP A 13 -4.67 -16.27 0.78
C ASP A 13 -3.17 -16.14 0.51
N LYS A 14 -2.82 -15.29 -0.45
CA LYS A 14 -1.41 -15.13 -0.86
C LYS A 14 -1.11 -13.77 -1.43
N VAL A 15 0.04 -13.22 -1.07
CA VAL A 15 0.62 -12.02 -1.67
C VAL A 15 1.74 -12.43 -2.63
N ILE A 16 1.56 -12.15 -3.93
CA ILE A 16 2.57 -12.37 -4.96
C ILE A 16 3.31 -11.05 -5.18
N ILE A 17 4.60 -11.06 -4.93
CA ILE A 17 5.43 -9.86 -5.05
C ILE A 17 5.81 -9.64 -6.51
N LEU A 18 5.48 -8.46 -7.03
CA LEU A 18 6.01 -8.01 -8.29
C LEU A 18 7.44 -7.47 -8.08
N ASP A 19 8.43 -8.30 -8.38
CA ASP A 19 9.84 -7.95 -8.24
C ASP A 19 10.26 -7.02 -9.39
N ARG A 20 10.27 -5.73 -9.09
CA ARG A 20 10.72 -4.64 -9.97
C ARG A 20 11.69 -3.74 -9.23
N ASP A 21 12.81 -3.44 -9.85
CA ASP A 21 13.82 -2.57 -9.27
C ASP A 21 14.33 -1.57 -10.33
N ASN A 22 14.27 -0.29 -10.00
CA ASN A 22 14.72 0.78 -10.90
C ASN A 22 16.26 0.88 -10.98
N LEU A 23 16.98 0.35 -9.99
CA LEU A 23 18.45 0.41 -9.90
C LEU A 23 19.10 -0.90 -10.35
N LYS A 24 18.51 -2.02 -9.95
CA LYS A 24 18.96 -3.37 -10.30
C LYS A 24 17.79 -4.05 -11.00
N ARG A 25 17.95 -4.45 -12.22
CA ARG A 25 16.91 -5.11 -13.01
C ARG A 25 16.25 -6.24 -12.23
N GLY A 26 15.02 -6.02 -11.76
CA GLY A 26 14.23 -7.00 -11.03
C GLY A 26 13.77 -8.15 -11.94
N ARG A 27 13.35 -9.27 -11.32
CA ARG A 27 12.91 -10.49 -12.05
C ARG A 27 11.80 -10.19 -13.07
N HIS A 28 10.90 -9.23 -12.77
CA HIS A 28 9.73 -8.92 -13.60
C HIS A 28 9.89 -7.64 -14.43
N ASP A 29 11.13 -7.18 -14.65
CA ASP A 29 11.39 -5.98 -15.45
C ASP A 29 11.59 -6.29 -16.93
N GLY A 30 11.14 -5.36 -17.78
CA GLY A 30 11.25 -5.46 -19.24
C GLY A 30 10.38 -6.57 -19.85
N ILE A 31 10.68 -6.93 -21.08
CA ILE A 31 9.94 -7.96 -21.84
C ILE A 31 10.17 -9.35 -21.23
N SER A 32 11.41 -9.71 -20.98
CA SER A 32 11.75 -11.01 -20.38
C SER A 32 11.11 -11.19 -19.00
N GLY A 33 11.04 -10.12 -18.21
CA GLY A 33 10.34 -10.12 -16.93
C GLY A 33 8.82 -10.25 -17.07
N SER A 34 8.23 -9.75 -18.16
CA SER A 34 6.82 -9.98 -18.46
C SER A 34 6.53 -11.44 -18.75
N ILE A 35 7.41 -12.14 -19.48
CA ILE A 35 7.28 -13.58 -19.75
C ILE A 35 7.36 -14.37 -18.44
N LYS A 36 8.33 -14.06 -17.57
CA LYS A 36 8.44 -14.70 -16.25
C LYS A 36 7.20 -14.48 -15.40
N LEU A 37 6.61 -13.29 -15.43
CA LEU A 37 5.38 -12.99 -14.69
C LEU A 37 4.18 -13.78 -15.24
N ILE A 38 4.08 -13.95 -16.57
CA ILE A 38 3.07 -14.80 -17.19
C ILE A 38 3.20 -16.25 -16.69
N ASP A 39 4.41 -16.80 -16.69
CA ASP A 39 4.66 -18.17 -16.23
C ASP A 39 4.38 -18.34 -14.75
N ASP A 40 4.70 -17.32 -13.94
CA ASP A 40 4.41 -17.34 -12.52
C ASP A 40 2.89 -17.28 -12.25
N LEU A 41 2.13 -16.49 -13.01
CA LEU A 41 0.66 -16.40 -12.87
C LEU A 41 -0.06 -17.66 -13.37
N LYS A 42 0.41 -18.30 -14.41
CA LYS A 42 -0.17 -19.56 -14.94
C LYS A 42 -0.25 -20.66 -13.88
N LYS A 43 0.70 -20.69 -12.95
CA LYS A 43 0.74 -21.71 -11.88
C LYS A 43 -0.45 -21.66 -10.94
N TYR A 44 -1.16 -20.53 -10.88
CA TYR A 44 -2.28 -20.32 -9.96
C TYR A 44 -3.65 -20.57 -10.58
N ASN A 45 -3.75 -20.68 -11.91
CA ASN A 45 -5.01 -20.89 -12.62
C ASN A 45 -6.15 -19.96 -12.18
N PHE A 46 -5.85 -18.65 -12.15
CA PHE A 46 -6.83 -17.65 -11.74
C PHE A 46 -8.01 -17.57 -12.73
N ASP A 47 -9.24 -17.54 -12.22
CA ASP A 47 -10.43 -17.31 -13.01
C ASP A 47 -10.61 -15.84 -13.38
N LYS A 48 -10.34 -14.95 -12.42
CA LYS A 48 -10.59 -13.51 -12.54
C LYS A 48 -9.41 -12.68 -12.08
N VAL A 49 -9.22 -11.51 -12.70
CA VAL A 49 -8.23 -10.52 -12.27
C VAL A 49 -8.82 -9.11 -12.26
N PHE A 50 -8.52 -8.36 -11.20
CA PHE A 50 -8.83 -6.94 -11.07
C PHE A 50 -7.53 -6.14 -11.13
N ILE A 51 -7.38 -5.36 -12.18
CA ILE A 51 -6.17 -4.57 -12.43
C ILE A 51 -6.45 -3.11 -12.06
N PHE A 52 -6.03 -2.69 -10.87
CA PHE A 52 -6.11 -1.31 -10.39
C PHE A 52 -4.98 -0.43 -10.96
N ASN A 53 -4.70 -0.62 -12.22
CA ASN A 53 -3.68 0.10 -12.97
C ASN A 53 -4.13 0.25 -14.43
N SER A 54 -3.88 1.39 -15.04
CA SER A 54 -4.25 1.68 -16.43
C SER A 54 -3.24 1.20 -17.47
N SER A 55 -2.24 0.41 -17.10
CA SER A 55 -1.22 -0.09 -18.02
C SER A 55 -1.70 -1.29 -18.84
N LEU A 56 -1.69 -1.15 -20.15
CA LEU A 56 -2.00 -2.25 -21.11
C LEU A 56 -1.13 -3.50 -20.89
N ARG A 57 0.09 -3.32 -20.39
CA ARG A 57 1.02 -4.42 -20.11
C ARG A 57 0.40 -5.47 -19.20
N PHE A 58 -0.26 -5.06 -18.10
CA PHE A 58 -0.84 -6.02 -17.15
C PHE A 58 -2.06 -6.74 -17.73
N ASN A 59 -2.84 -6.07 -18.58
CA ASN A 59 -3.94 -6.70 -19.29
C ASN A 59 -3.41 -7.82 -20.21
N LEU A 60 -2.39 -7.51 -21.01
CA LEU A 60 -1.78 -8.48 -21.92
C LEU A 60 -1.17 -9.67 -21.16
N ILE A 61 -0.43 -9.40 -20.07
CA ILE A 61 0.13 -10.44 -19.21
C ILE A 61 -0.97 -11.37 -18.68
N SER A 62 -2.08 -10.81 -18.19
CA SER A 62 -3.20 -11.59 -17.66
C SER A 62 -3.86 -12.47 -18.75
N LYS A 63 -4.05 -11.93 -19.94
CA LYS A 63 -4.56 -12.70 -21.10
C LYS A 63 -3.64 -13.86 -21.47
N LEU A 64 -2.34 -13.59 -21.56
CA LEU A 64 -1.33 -14.61 -21.89
C LEU A 64 -1.13 -15.62 -20.76
N ALA A 65 -1.46 -15.27 -19.53
CA ALA A 65 -1.50 -16.20 -18.41
C ALA A 65 -2.74 -17.10 -18.42
N GLY A 66 -3.70 -16.88 -19.34
CA GLY A 66 -4.90 -17.71 -19.48
C GLY A 66 -6.07 -17.28 -18.62
N ILE A 67 -6.02 -16.09 -17.99
CA ILE A 67 -7.11 -15.57 -17.15
C ILE A 67 -8.26 -15.13 -18.06
N LYS A 68 -9.46 -15.65 -17.81
CA LYS A 68 -10.64 -15.42 -18.66
C LYS A 68 -11.30 -14.07 -18.38
N ASP A 69 -11.57 -13.78 -17.13
CA ASP A 69 -12.29 -12.58 -16.71
C ASP A 69 -11.29 -11.49 -16.26
N ILE A 70 -11.07 -10.50 -17.13
CA ILE A 70 -10.12 -9.43 -16.86
C ILE A 70 -10.86 -8.11 -16.71
N TYR A 71 -10.83 -7.55 -15.51
CA TYR A 71 -11.37 -6.24 -15.18
C TYR A 71 -10.23 -5.26 -14.95
N GLN A 72 -10.21 -4.18 -15.71
CA GLN A 72 -9.13 -3.19 -15.64
C GLN A 72 -9.69 -1.76 -15.52
N TYR A 73 -8.95 -0.90 -14.83
CA TYR A 73 -9.21 0.54 -14.83
C TYR A 73 -9.27 1.09 -16.26
N PRO A 74 -10.14 2.06 -16.53
CA PRO A 74 -10.20 2.72 -17.81
C PRO A 74 -8.83 3.27 -18.23
N LEU A 75 -8.38 2.89 -19.44
CA LEU A 75 -7.05 3.21 -19.94
C LEU A 75 -6.88 4.69 -20.27
N PHE A 76 -7.98 5.38 -20.63
CA PHE A 76 -7.95 6.73 -21.19
C PHE A 76 -8.78 7.76 -20.42
N GLU A 77 -9.48 7.34 -19.37
CA GLU A 77 -10.27 8.26 -18.56
C GLU A 77 -9.39 8.94 -17.51
N LYS A 78 -8.96 10.17 -17.78
CA LYS A 78 -8.36 11.04 -16.76
C LYS A 78 -9.47 11.75 -15.98
N LYS A 79 -10.04 11.08 -14.99
CA LYS A 79 -10.92 11.74 -14.02
C LYS A 79 -10.11 12.17 -12.81
N TYR A 80 -10.19 13.45 -12.48
CA TYR A 80 -9.62 13.98 -11.23
C TYR A 80 -10.49 13.51 -10.06
N GLN A 81 -10.22 12.32 -9.56
CA GLN A 81 -10.89 11.77 -8.38
C GLN A 81 -9.87 11.10 -7.46
N HIS A 82 -10.19 11.04 -6.19
CA HIS A 82 -9.35 10.33 -5.23
C HIS A 82 -9.27 8.84 -5.60
N VAL A 83 -8.09 8.24 -5.44
CA VAL A 83 -7.81 6.84 -5.83
C VAL A 83 -8.79 5.83 -5.21
N ILE A 84 -9.24 6.09 -3.98
CA ILE A 84 -10.24 5.24 -3.30
C ILE A 84 -11.58 5.29 -4.03
N HIS A 85 -12.07 6.49 -4.37
CA HIS A 85 -13.32 6.65 -5.12
C HIS A 85 -13.22 6.05 -6.53
N ALA A 86 -12.05 6.14 -7.17
CA ALA A 86 -11.82 5.49 -8.45
C ALA A 86 -11.96 3.97 -8.32
N ALA A 87 -11.40 3.37 -7.27
CA ALA A 87 -11.51 1.95 -7.00
C ALA A 87 -12.95 1.52 -6.69
N GLN A 88 -13.66 2.27 -5.85
CA GLN A 88 -15.07 2.00 -5.53
C GLN A 88 -15.96 2.06 -6.78
N ASN A 89 -15.85 3.12 -7.57
CA ASN A 89 -16.61 3.28 -8.82
C ASN A 89 -16.30 2.15 -9.81
N PHE A 90 -15.05 1.75 -9.92
CA PHE A 90 -14.66 0.64 -10.77
C PHE A 90 -15.35 -0.68 -10.37
N LEU A 91 -15.34 -1.02 -9.08
CA LEU A 91 -15.99 -2.21 -8.57
C LEU A 91 -17.52 -2.14 -8.70
N LYS A 92 -18.11 -0.97 -8.45
CA LYS A 92 -19.56 -0.75 -8.63
C LYS A 92 -19.98 -0.94 -10.08
N ILE A 93 -19.26 -0.35 -11.03
CA ILE A 93 -19.57 -0.46 -12.48
C ILE A 93 -19.36 -1.89 -13.00
N LYS A 94 -18.30 -2.58 -12.55
CA LYS A 94 -17.94 -3.89 -13.10
C LYS A 94 -18.62 -5.07 -12.41
N LEU A 95 -18.97 -4.93 -11.14
CA LEU A 95 -19.52 -6.02 -10.33
C LEU A 95 -20.86 -5.69 -9.65
N GLY A 96 -21.32 -4.43 -9.70
CA GLY A 96 -22.48 -3.99 -8.93
C GLY A 96 -22.26 -3.93 -7.42
N LEU A 97 -20.99 -3.94 -6.96
CA LEU A 97 -20.65 -3.98 -5.55
C LEU A 97 -20.38 -2.56 -5.00
N ASP A 98 -21.08 -2.21 -3.93
CA ASP A 98 -20.73 -1.06 -3.10
C ASP A 98 -19.74 -1.52 -2.00
N VAL A 99 -18.54 -0.94 -2.02
CA VAL A 99 -17.44 -1.32 -1.12
C VAL A 99 -17.13 -0.20 -0.15
N ASP A 100 -16.98 -0.53 1.13
CA ASP A 100 -16.54 0.41 2.17
C ASP A 100 -15.13 0.94 1.86
N SER A 101 -14.94 2.25 2.08
CA SER A 101 -13.65 2.93 1.81
C SER A 101 -12.72 2.98 3.02
N HIS A 102 -13.15 2.49 4.18
CA HIS A 102 -12.32 2.54 5.38
C HIS A 102 -11.19 1.51 5.31
N PRO A 103 -9.93 1.95 5.27
CA PRO A 103 -8.80 1.02 5.24
C PRO A 103 -8.71 0.28 6.59
N LYS A 104 -8.69 -1.05 6.54
CA LYS A 104 -8.52 -1.90 7.71
C LYS A 104 -7.18 -2.62 7.59
N ILE A 105 -6.33 -2.45 8.58
CA ILE A 105 -5.06 -3.17 8.70
C ILE A 105 -5.13 -4.03 9.95
N LYS A 106 -4.98 -5.34 9.78
CA LYS A 106 -4.87 -6.28 10.90
C LYS A 106 -3.41 -6.36 11.33
N VAL A 107 -3.14 -5.97 12.55
CA VAL A 107 -1.79 -6.05 13.14
C VAL A 107 -1.74 -7.23 14.10
N ASP A 108 -0.66 -7.99 14.08
CA ASP A 108 -0.42 -9.11 14.98
C ASP A 108 -0.25 -8.59 16.43
N ASP A 109 -1.10 -9.05 17.34
CA ASP A 109 -1.10 -8.63 18.75
C ASP A 109 0.26 -8.89 19.44
N LYS A 110 0.94 -9.99 19.11
CA LYS A 110 2.28 -10.29 19.63
C LYS A 110 3.29 -9.21 19.20
N LYS A 111 3.21 -8.78 17.94
CA LYS A 111 4.05 -7.68 17.43
C LYS A 111 3.73 -6.36 18.12
N ILE A 112 2.46 -6.08 18.42
CA ILE A 112 2.07 -4.87 19.16
C ILE A 112 2.74 -4.86 20.54
N ILE A 113 2.71 -5.98 21.27
CA ILE A 113 3.35 -6.09 22.60
C ILE A 113 4.86 -5.87 22.50
N ILE A 114 5.52 -6.54 21.54
CA ILE A 114 6.96 -6.38 21.32
C ILE A 114 7.32 -4.92 21.03
N PHE A 115 6.55 -4.26 20.16
CA PHE A 115 6.78 -2.85 19.82
C PHE A 115 6.55 -1.93 21.01
N LYS A 116 5.48 -2.11 21.77
CA LYS A 116 5.21 -1.31 22.99
C LYS A 116 6.37 -1.41 23.97
N ASN A 117 6.89 -2.61 24.18
CA ASN A 117 8.05 -2.83 25.06
C ASN A 117 9.31 -2.20 24.50
N LYS A 118 9.61 -2.46 23.23
CA LYS A 118 10.82 -1.95 22.56
C LYS A 118 10.91 -0.42 22.60
N PHE A 119 9.80 0.24 22.39
CA PHE A 119 9.73 1.71 22.38
C PHE A 119 9.25 2.31 23.71
N ASN A 120 9.06 1.48 24.74
CA ASN A 120 8.55 1.88 26.05
C ASN A 120 7.32 2.80 25.93
N ILE A 121 6.31 2.32 25.18
CA ILE A 121 5.06 3.05 24.95
C ILE A 121 4.17 2.86 26.18
N ARG A 122 3.96 3.94 26.93
CA ARG A 122 3.20 3.92 28.17
C ARG A 122 1.78 4.46 27.95
N LYS A 123 0.79 3.86 28.64
CA LYS A 123 -0.61 4.29 28.55
C LYS A 123 -0.91 5.58 29.31
N ASP A 124 -0.10 5.89 30.30
CA ASP A 124 -0.20 7.11 31.14
C ASP A 124 0.45 8.34 30.49
N GLN A 125 0.92 8.22 29.24
CA GLN A 125 1.51 9.29 28.45
C GLN A 125 0.74 9.55 27.16
N ILE A 126 0.79 10.79 26.68
CA ILE A 126 0.31 11.14 25.35
C ILE A 126 1.40 10.77 24.34
N ASN A 127 1.17 9.70 23.58
CA ASN A 127 2.10 9.22 22.58
C ASN A 127 1.76 9.84 21.22
N ILE A 128 2.66 10.62 20.66
CA ILE A 128 2.48 11.37 19.41
C ILE A 128 3.44 10.79 18.36
N LEU A 129 2.89 10.23 17.27
CA LEU A 129 3.68 9.72 16.15
C LEU A 129 3.76 10.78 15.06
N LEU A 130 4.97 11.17 14.66
CA LEU A 130 5.24 12.10 13.58
C LEU A 130 5.80 11.34 12.36
N GLY A 131 5.06 11.38 11.25
CA GLY A 131 5.53 10.87 9.96
C GLY A 131 6.46 11.89 9.30
N ILE A 132 7.76 11.69 9.43
CA ILE A 132 8.77 12.65 8.91
C ILE A 132 9.29 12.27 7.52
N GLY A 133 8.91 11.09 7.00
CA GLY A 133 9.31 10.60 5.68
C GLY A 133 8.39 11.07 4.56
N GLY A 134 8.93 11.20 3.36
CA GLY A 134 8.16 11.49 2.15
C GLY A 134 8.92 11.07 0.90
N SER A 135 8.19 10.60 -0.13
CA SER A 135 8.77 10.06 -1.37
C SER A 135 9.38 11.11 -2.31
N GLY A 136 9.36 12.39 -1.94
CA GLY A 136 9.94 13.47 -2.74
C GLY A 136 10.10 14.77 -1.95
N PRO A 137 10.87 15.73 -2.47
CA PRO A 137 11.14 16.99 -1.78
C PRO A 137 9.87 17.76 -1.41
N THR A 138 8.89 17.78 -2.30
CA THR A 138 7.61 18.50 -2.12
C THR A 138 6.69 17.85 -1.09
N LYS A 139 6.97 16.62 -0.67
CA LYS A 139 6.19 15.86 0.33
C LYS A 139 6.87 15.82 1.71
N ARG A 140 7.99 16.51 1.86
CA ARG A 140 8.74 16.55 3.12
C ARG A 140 8.49 17.86 3.84
N ILE A 141 8.06 17.78 5.07
CA ILE A 141 7.99 18.95 5.95
C ILE A 141 9.42 19.26 6.43
N PRO A 142 9.87 20.52 6.40
CA PRO A 142 11.18 20.89 6.91
C PRO A 142 11.37 20.52 8.39
N SER A 143 12.56 20.08 8.77
CA SER A 143 12.87 19.69 10.15
C SER A 143 12.62 20.81 11.15
N LYS A 144 12.86 22.06 10.76
CA LYS A 144 12.58 23.25 11.59
C LYS A 144 11.11 23.30 12.00
N THR A 145 10.17 23.03 11.09
CA THR A 145 8.72 23.01 11.36
C THR A 145 8.35 21.91 12.35
N PHE A 146 8.96 20.72 12.23
CA PHE A 146 8.74 19.65 13.24
C PHE A 146 9.28 20.05 14.62
N ILE A 147 10.45 20.69 14.69
CA ILE A 147 11.03 21.15 15.95
C ILE A 147 10.13 22.20 16.63
N GLU A 148 9.64 23.16 15.85
CA GLU A 148 8.70 24.19 16.34
C GLU A 148 7.39 23.54 16.82
N PHE A 149 6.84 22.61 16.08
CA PHE A 149 5.64 21.86 16.49
C PHE A 149 5.87 21.12 17.81
N ILE A 150 6.97 20.37 17.93
CA ILE A 150 7.33 19.64 19.15
C ILE A 150 7.43 20.59 20.34
N ARG A 151 8.10 21.75 20.18
CA ARG A 151 8.24 22.76 21.25
C ARG A 151 6.88 23.32 21.70
N LEU A 152 6.03 23.67 20.73
CA LEU A 152 4.70 24.23 21.03
C LEU A 152 3.81 23.21 21.74
N VAL A 153 3.83 21.96 21.29
CA VAL A 153 3.02 20.91 21.91
C VAL A 153 3.56 20.56 23.30
N SER A 154 4.88 20.41 23.45
CA SER A 154 5.50 20.14 24.76
C SER A 154 5.27 21.26 25.77
N GLY A 155 5.13 22.50 25.31
CA GLY A 155 4.80 23.64 26.18
C GLY A 155 3.33 23.69 26.63
N LYS A 156 2.43 23.00 25.90
CA LYS A 156 0.98 22.98 26.19
C LYS A 156 0.50 21.67 26.81
N LEU A 157 1.13 20.57 26.52
CA LEU A 157 0.73 19.24 26.99
C LEU A 157 1.81 18.68 27.92
N ASN A 158 1.42 18.45 29.15
CA ASN A 158 2.25 17.74 30.12
C ASN A 158 2.29 16.24 29.75
N ASN A 159 3.42 15.60 29.98
CA ASN A 159 3.58 14.15 29.83
C ASN A 159 3.34 13.63 28.40
N CYS A 160 3.88 14.34 27.40
CA CYS A 160 3.85 13.87 26.00
C CYS A 160 5.19 13.28 25.57
N ARG A 161 5.13 12.30 24.66
CA ARG A 161 6.29 11.65 24.04
C ARG A 161 6.12 11.59 22.55
N PHE A 162 7.17 11.95 21.82
CA PHE A 162 7.17 11.94 20.36
C PHE A 162 7.93 10.75 19.81
N PHE A 163 7.36 10.13 18.79
CA PHE A 163 7.97 9.08 18.01
C PHE A 163 8.10 9.57 16.56
N LEU A 164 9.25 9.33 15.94
CA LEU A 164 9.49 9.72 14.56
C LEU A 164 9.42 8.49 13.66
N ALA A 165 8.48 8.48 12.71
CA ALA A 165 8.40 7.45 11.69
C ALA A 165 9.12 7.91 10.42
N THR A 166 10.17 7.17 10.03
CA THR A 166 10.90 7.36 8.77
C THR A 166 10.44 6.31 7.75
N GLY A 167 10.45 6.67 6.46
CA GLY A 167 10.14 5.78 5.34
C GLY A 167 11.38 5.12 4.73
#